data_26165f61c7b46c987d1c26650b616295
#
_entry.id   26165f61c7b46c987d1c26650b616295
#
_cell.length_a   1.000
_cell.length_b   1.000
_cell.length_c   1.000
_cell.angle_alpha   90.00
_cell.angle_beta   90.00
_cell.angle_gamma   90.00
#
_symmetry.space_group_name_H-M   'P 1'
#
loop_
_entity.id
_entity.type
_entity.pdbx_description
1 polymer ?
#
loop_
_entity_poly.entity_id
_entity_poly.type
_entity_poly.pdbx_seq_one_letter_code
_entity_poly.pdbx_strand_id
1 'polypeptide(L)'
;MSRVVKRLFFTLAVSFCGAQSALAAPVYGPQLEGFTYPYPLRHFAFTSQGVPLEMGYMDVAPQGPANGKTAVFMHGKNFCAATWDDAIKALSRQGYRVIAPDQIGFCTSTKPERYQYSFQQLAANTHALLQSLGIHHAMVVGHSTGGMLATRYALMYPDAVQKLVLVNPIGLEDWKALGVPYRTPDQWYERELKTSAASIRNYELNTYYVGRWKPAYDRWVDMLAGLNQGPGHQRVAWNSALIYDMIFTQPVVYEFSALQMPTTLIIGTADTTAIGSDIAPAAVKAKLGHYDQLGKATVKRIPKGDLVEFAGLGHAPQMEEPERFNRALLQILNR
;
A
#
# COMPACT_ATOMS: atom_id res chain seq x y z
N MET A 1 -1.88 -66.29 58.44
CA MET A 1 -0.83 -65.42 57.88
C MET A 1 -1.09 -65.34 56.39
N SER A 2 -1.76 -64.29 55.95
CA SER A 2 -2.10 -64.03 54.52
C SER A 2 -1.30 -62.85 54.02
N ARG A 3 -0.48 -63.06 52.99
CA ARG A 3 0.31 -62.02 52.33
C ARG A 3 -0.51 -61.40 51.19
N VAL A 4 -0.86 -60.12 51.37
CA VAL A 4 -1.49 -59.29 50.30
C VAL A 4 -0.38 -58.77 49.41
N VAL A 5 -0.40 -59.14 48.12
CA VAL A 5 0.49 -58.61 47.06
C VAL A 5 -0.22 -57.43 46.42
N LYS A 6 0.32 -56.21 46.63
CA LYS A 6 -0.13 -55.01 45.95
C LYS A 6 0.52 -54.96 44.54
N ARG A 7 -0.31 -55.04 43.49
CA ARG A 7 0.11 -54.77 42.11
C ARG A 7 0.06 -53.27 41.86
N LEU A 8 1.23 -52.69 41.57
CA LEU A 8 1.36 -51.31 41.05
C LEU A 8 1.08 -51.33 39.55
N PHE A 9 0.02 -50.61 39.10
CA PHE A 9 -0.18 -50.32 37.70
C PHE A 9 0.56 -49.01 37.35
N PHE A 10 1.60 -49.12 36.49
CA PHE A 10 2.22 -47.97 35.87
C PHE A 10 1.46 -47.61 34.62
N THR A 11 0.75 -46.48 34.62
CA THR A 11 0.10 -45.93 33.43
C THR A 11 1.15 -45.08 32.70
N LEU A 12 1.61 -45.54 31.54
CA LEU A 12 2.48 -44.79 30.63
C LEU A 12 1.64 -43.74 29.90
N ALA A 13 1.74 -42.47 30.26
CA ALA A 13 1.15 -41.36 29.51
C ALA A 13 2.07 -41.08 28.29
N VAL A 14 1.63 -41.49 27.11
CA VAL A 14 2.29 -41.12 25.84
C VAL A 14 1.79 -39.72 25.48
N SER A 15 2.63 -38.71 25.74
CA SER A 15 2.41 -37.34 25.23
C SER A 15 2.68 -37.30 23.73
N PHE A 16 1.59 -37.25 22.96
CA PHE A 16 1.69 -36.89 21.52
C PHE A 16 2.06 -35.42 21.40
N CYS A 17 3.32 -35.13 21.24
CA CYS A 17 3.78 -33.83 20.76
C CYS A 17 3.46 -33.73 19.27
N GLY A 18 2.29 -33.20 18.94
CA GLY A 18 1.94 -32.89 17.57
C GLY A 18 2.92 -31.82 17.05
N ALA A 19 3.88 -32.22 16.24
CA ALA A 19 4.68 -31.31 15.45
C ALA A 19 3.72 -30.59 14.48
N GLN A 20 3.33 -29.35 14.78
CA GLN A 20 2.75 -28.47 13.79
C GLN A 20 3.81 -28.26 12.73
N SER A 21 3.64 -28.90 11.58
CA SER A 21 4.42 -28.58 10.39
C SER A 21 4.15 -27.10 10.06
N ALA A 22 5.12 -26.26 10.34
CA ALA A 22 5.10 -24.91 9.82
C ALA A 22 5.04 -25.03 8.29
N LEU A 23 3.92 -24.69 7.69
CA LEU A 23 3.80 -24.60 6.25
C LEU A 23 4.90 -23.64 5.79
N ALA A 24 5.72 -24.08 4.83
CA ALA A 24 6.73 -23.20 4.25
C ALA A 24 6.04 -21.95 3.71
N ALA A 25 6.63 -20.77 3.97
CA ALA A 25 6.09 -19.53 3.45
C ALA A 25 5.93 -19.62 1.93
N PRO A 26 4.85 -19.08 1.37
CA PRO A 26 4.61 -19.15 -0.07
C PRO A 26 5.74 -18.44 -0.82
N VAL A 27 6.07 -18.94 -2.01
CA VAL A 27 7.06 -18.35 -2.91
C VAL A 27 6.36 -17.98 -4.20
N TYR A 28 6.51 -16.72 -4.62
CA TYR A 28 5.87 -16.18 -5.82
C TYR A 28 6.91 -15.81 -6.89
N GLY A 29 6.48 -15.80 -8.15
CA GLY A 29 7.29 -15.30 -9.25
C GLY A 29 7.48 -13.77 -9.19
N PRO A 30 8.37 -13.19 -10.04
CA PRO A 30 8.72 -11.76 -10.00
C PRO A 30 7.54 -10.82 -10.34
N GLN A 31 6.48 -11.31 -10.97
CA GLN A 31 5.22 -10.60 -11.20
C GLN A 31 4.09 -11.16 -10.32
N LEU A 32 4.46 -11.63 -9.13
CA LEU A 32 3.55 -12.17 -8.12
C LEU A 32 2.74 -13.37 -8.63
N GLU A 33 3.27 -14.12 -9.58
CA GLU A 33 2.67 -15.34 -10.11
C GLU A 33 2.49 -16.35 -8.99
N GLY A 34 1.28 -16.90 -8.90
CA GLY A 34 0.86 -17.83 -7.84
C GLY A 34 0.08 -17.16 -6.69
N PHE A 35 0.08 -15.84 -6.57
CA PHE A 35 -0.79 -15.15 -5.62
C PHE A 35 -2.20 -14.96 -6.19
N THR A 36 -3.21 -15.24 -5.37
CA THR A 36 -4.61 -15.12 -5.79
C THR A 36 -5.15 -13.71 -5.54
N TYR A 37 -5.50 -13.01 -6.61
CA TYR A 37 -6.21 -11.73 -6.56
C TYR A 37 -7.70 -11.91 -6.28
N PRO A 38 -8.36 -10.94 -5.62
CA PRO A 38 -9.78 -11.05 -5.27
C PRO A 38 -10.71 -10.89 -6.49
N TYR A 39 -10.21 -10.29 -7.57
CA TYR A 39 -10.93 -10.10 -8.83
C TYR A 39 -10.02 -10.46 -10.02
N PRO A 40 -10.60 -10.75 -11.21
CA PRO A 40 -9.81 -11.08 -12.38
C PRO A 40 -8.79 -9.99 -12.74
N LEU A 41 -7.53 -10.41 -12.92
CA LEU A 41 -6.46 -9.54 -13.39
C LEU A 41 -6.58 -9.36 -14.91
N ARG A 42 -6.34 -8.15 -15.36
CA ARG A 42 -6.13 -7.76 -16.76
C ARG A 42 -4.74 -7.13 -16.88
N HIS A 43 -4.25 -7.06 -18.11
CA HIS A 43 -2.93 -6.53 -18.39
C HIS A 43 -3.02 -5.46 -19.48
N PHE A 44 -2.36 -4.33 -19.23
CA PHE A 44 -2.23 -3.23 -20.17
C PHE A 44 -0.78 -3.17 -20.65
N ALA A 45 -0.57 -3.57 -21.92
CA ALA A 45 0.73 -3.53 -22.55
C ALA A 45 0.98 -2.15 -23.19
N PHE A 46 2.14 -1.56 -22.96
CA PHE A 46 2.55 -0.27 -23.50
C PHE A 46 4.08 -0.15 -23.50
N THR A 47 4.60 0.90 -24.14
CA THR A 47 6.03 1.21 -24.12
C THR A 47 6.26 2.49 -23.34
N SER A 48 7.22 2.47 -22.41
CA SER A 48 7.65 3.64 -21.67
C SER A 48 9.17 3.66 -21.56
N GLN A 49 9.80 4.81 -21.79
CA GLN A 49 11.27 4.99 -21.79
C GLN A 49 11.99 4.00 -22.73
N GLY A 50 11.35 3.62 -23.86
CA GLY A 50 11.88 2.63 -24.80
C GLY A 50 11.81 1.17 -24.34
N VAL A 51 11.17 0.90 -23.20
CA VAL A 51 11.02 -0.44 -22.63
C VAL A 51 9.58 -0.90 -22.79
N PRO A 52 9.32 -2.11 -23.34
CA PRO A 52 8.00 -2.73 -23.31
C PRO A 52 7.63 -3.07 -21.86
N LEU A 53 6.47 -2.62 -21.44
CA LEU A 53 5.95 -2.79 -20.10
C LEU A 53 4.54 -3.36 -20.13
N GLU A 54 4.18 -4.04 -19.06
CA GLU A 54 2.85 -4.54 -18.81
C GLU A 54 2.40 -4.14 -17.42
N MET A 55 1.25 -3.49 -17.32
CA MET A 55 0.63 -3.10 -16.04
C MET A 55 -0.54 -4.03 -15.76
N GLY A 56 -0.44 -4.79 -14.66
CA GLY A 56 -1.54 -5.58 -14.14
C GLY A 56 -2.58 -4.67 -13.47
N TYR A 57 -3.87 -4.97 -13.64
CA TYR A 57 -4.93 -4.21 -12.99
C TYR A 57 -6.21 -5.04 -12.81
N MET A 58 -7.00 -4.68 -11.83
CA MET A 58 -8.38 -5.14 -11.68
C MET A 58 -9.33 -4.08 -12.25
N ASP A 59 -10.33 -4.52 -13.04
CA ASP A 59 -11.43 -3.71 -13.54
C ASP A 59 -12.74 -4.35 -13.10
N VAL A 60 -13.32 -3.79 -12.07
CA VAL A 60 -14.49 -4.36 -11.39
C VAL A 60 -15.73 -3.56 -11.76
N ALA A 61 -16.63 -4.21 -12.46
CA ALA A 61 -17.91 -3.65 -12.85
C ALA A 61 -18.84 -3.42 -11.64
N PRO A 62 -19.80 -2.50 -11.71
CA PRO A 62 -20.85 -2.35 -10.71
C PRO A 62 -21.59 -3.66 -10.44
N GLN A 63 -21.82 -3.96 -9.14
CA GLN A 63 -22.67 -5.07 -8.70
C GLN A 63 -24.08 -4.55 -8.45
N GLY A 64 -24.84 -4.32 -9.52
CA GLY A 64 -26.18 -3.71 -9.47
C GLY A 64 -26.30 -2.52 -10.43
N PRO A 65 -27.31 -1.64 -10.25
CA PRO A 65 -27.46 -0.49 -11.11
C PRO A 65 -26.22 0.42 -11.08
N ALA A 66 -25.64 0.67 -12.27
CA ALA A 66 -24.47 1.54 -12.38
C ALA A 66 -24.85 3.00 -12.02
N ASN A 67 -24.02 3.66 -11.22
CA ASN A 67 -24.18 5.07 -10.86
C ASN A 67 -23.46 6.04 -11.81
N GLY A 68 -22.80 5.51 -12.86
CA GLY A 68 -22.06 6.28 -13.86
C GLY A 68 -20.69 6.80 -13.37
N LYS A 69 -20.26 6.45 -12.15
CA LYS A 69 -19.02 6.93 -11.55
C LYS A 69 -17.94 5.84 -11.58
N THR A 70 -16.69 6.27 -11.76
CA THR A 70 -15.51 5.40 -11.69
C THR A 70 -14.61 5.84 -10.53
N ALA A 71 -14.14 4.87 -9.73
CA ALA A 71 -13.12 5.07 -8.72
C ALA A 71 -11.81 4.38 -9.16
N VAL A 72 -10.67 5.06 -8.96
CA VAL A 72 -9.33 4.53 -9.24
C VAL A 72 -8.57 4.45 -7.93
N PHE A 73 -8.06 3.26 -7.61
CA PHE A 73 -7.31 3.01 -6.38
C PHE A 73 -5.81 2.86 -6.64
N MET A 74 -4.99 3.69 -6.00
CA MET A 74 -3.53 3.65 -6.06
C MET A 74 -2.98 3.12 -4.74
N HIS A 75 -2.31 1.96 -4.79
CA HIS A 75 -1.79 1.25 -3.61
C HIS A 75 -0.51 1.88 -3.04
N GLY A 76 -0.20 1.55 -1.78
CA GLY A 76 1.06 1.91 -1.13
C GLY A 76 2.23 1.01 -1.53
N LYS A 77 3.47 1.38 -1.15
CA LYS A 77 4.70 0.67 -1.57
C LYS A 77 4.73 -0.80 -1.14
N ASN A 78 4.27 -1.13 0.05
CA ASN A 78 4.27 -2.50 0.57
C ASN A 78 2.97 -3.26 0.25
N PHE A 79 2.15 -2.72 -0.63
CA PHE A 79 0.85 -3.26 -0.98
C PHE A 79 0.67 -3.36 -2.48
N CYS A 80 -0.35 -4.12 -2.87
CA CYS A 80 -0.80 -4.32 -4.24
C CYS A 80 -2.24 -3.83 -4.39
N ALA A 81 -2.73 -3.79 -5.62
CA ALA A 81 -4.14 -3.53 -5.89
C ALA A 81 -5.09 -4.47 -5.11
N ALA A 82 -4.65 -5.72 -4.85
CA ALA A 82 -5.40 -6.70 -4.08
C ALA A 82 -5.76 -6.24 -2.65
N THR A 83 -4.97 -5.35 -2.04
CA THR A 83 -5.24 -4.85 -0.68
C THR A 83 -6.47 -3.96 -0.57
N TRP A 84 -7.04 -3.54 -1.70
CA TRP A 84 -8.25 -2.76 -1.77
C TRP A 84 -9.55 -3.59 -1.83
N ASP A 85 -9.48 -4.92 -1.64
CA ASP A 85 -10.61 -5.86 -1.80
C ASP A 85 -11.90 -5.37 -1.13
N ASP A 86 -11.84 -5.05 0.18
CA ASP A 86 -13.00 -4.60 0.93
C ASP A 86 -13.60 -3.28 0.40
N ALA A 87 -12.73 -2.34 -0.02
CA ALA A 87 -13.17 -1.08 -0.58
C ALA A 87 -13.77 -1.25 -1.99
N ILE A 88 -13.14 -2.09 -2.83
CA ILE A 88 -13.65 -2.44 -4.16
C ILE A 88 -15.05 -3.06 -4.04
N LYS A 89 -15.20 -4.02 -3.13
CA LYS A 89 -16.48 -4.69 -2.86
C LYS A 89 -17.55 -3.70 -2.38
N ALA A 90 -17.19 -2.78 -1.48
CA ALA A 90 -18.11 -1.78 -0.96
C ALA A 90 -18.59 -0.82 -2.07
N LEU A 91 -17.66 -0.33 -2.91
CA LEU A 91 -17.99 0.61 -3.97
C LEU A 91 -18.75 -0.04 -5.12
N SER A 92 -18.33 -1.24 -5.56
CA SER A 92 -19.01 -1.94 -6.66
C SER A 92 -20.48 -2.25 -6.33
N ARG A 93 -20.78 -2.58 -5.06
CA ARG A 93 -22.16 -2.75 -4.58
C ARG A 93 -22.99 -1.45 -4.60
N GLN A 94 -22.33 -0.30 -4.57
CA GLN A 94 -22.97 1.02 -4.67
C GLN A 94 -22.97 1.57 -6.11
N GLY A 95 -22.75 0.72 -7.08
CA GLY A 95 -22.86 1.06 -8.50
C GLY A 95 -21.62 1.69 -9.13
N TYR A 96 -20.50 1.76 -8.42
CA TYR A 96 -19.23 2.27 -8.98
C TYR A 96 -18.54 1.21 -9.84
N ARG A 97 -17.96 1.64 -10.99
CA ARG A 97 -16.86 0.90 -11.62
C ARG A 97 -15.58 1.19 -10.86
N VAL A 98 -14.77 0.17 -10.60
CA VAL A 98 -13.52 0.35 -9.83
C VAL A 98 -12.34 -0.17 -10.64
N ILE A 99 -11.32 0.69 -10.80
CA ILE A 99 -10.04 0.34 -11.42
C ILE A 99 -8.97 0.37 -10.33
N ALA A 100 -8.22 -0.71 -10.21
CA ALA A 100 -7.12 -0.82 -9.26
C ALA A 100 -5.88 -1.39 -9.96
N PRO A 101 -4.96 -0.53 -10.45
CA PRO A 101 -3.72 -0.98 -11.06
C PRO A 101 -2.67 -1.31 -10.01
N ASP A 102 -1.84 -2.31 -10.31
CA ASP A 102 -0.51 -2.45 -9.75
C ASP A 102 0.43 -1.51 -10.53
N GLN A 103 1.11 -0.61 -9.86
CA GLN A 103 2.01 0.31 -10.53
C GLN A 103 3.25 -0.42 -11.10
N ILE A 104 3.87 0.14 -12.16
CA ILE A 104 5.13 -0.41 -12.69
C ILE A 104 6.17 -0.47 -11.58
N GLY A 105 6.86 -1.61 -11.47
CA GLY A 105 7.78 -1.92 -10.37
C GLY A 105 7.15 -2.70 -9.21
N PHE A 106 5.83 -2.87 -9.21
CA PHE A 106 5.09 -3.54 -8.13
C PHE A 106 4.37 -4.79 -8.62
N CYS A 107 4.15 -5.70 -7.73
CA CYS A 107 3.20 -6.83 -7.74
C CYS A 107 3.10 -7.55 -9.09
N THR A 108 1.98 -7.46 -9.80
CA THR A 108 1.78 -8.16 -11.08
C THR A 108 2.31 -7.38 -12.30
N SER A 109 2.77 -6.15 -12.09
CA SER A 109 3.32 -5.32 -13.17
C SER A 109 4.81 -5.58 -13.42
N THR A 110 5.27 -5.22 -14.61
CA THR A 110 6.67 -5.34 -15.03
C THR A 110 7.60 -4.65 -14.03
N LYS A 111 8.71 -5.30 -13.71
CA LYS A 111 9.85 -4.76 -12.95
C LYS A 111 11.03 -4.62 -13.89
N PRO A 112 11.16 -3.47 -14.58
CA PRO A 112 12.19 -3.30 -15.59
C PRO A 112 13.59 -3.23 -14.97
N GLU A 113 14.60 -3.68 -15.70
CA GLU A 113 15.99 -3.61 -15.25
C GLU A 113 16.54 -2.20 -15.28
N ARG A 114 16.09 -1.41 -16.26
CA ARG A 114 16.47 -0.01 -16.45
C ARG A 114 15.21 0.82 -16.59
N TYR A 115 14.96 1.65 -15.60
CA TYR A 115 13.80 2.54 -15.58
C TYR A 115 14.04 3.68 -14.62
N GLN A 116 13.82 4.89 -15.08
CA GLN A 116 13.87 6.07 -14.21
C GLN A 116 12.49 6.26 -13.60
N TYR A 117 12.34 5.89 -12.33
CA TYR A 117 11.11 6.09 -11.60
C TYR A 117 10.88 7.58 -11.29
N SER A 118 9.69 8.06 -11.57
CA SER A 118 9.19 9.33 -11.09
C SER A 118 7.68 9.25 -10.88
N PHE A 119 7.16 10.06 -9.96
CA PHE A 119 5.69 10.15 -9.79
C PHE A 119 5.02 10.65 -11.06
N GLN A 120 5.67 11.52 -11.83
CA GLN A 120 5.20 11.98 -13.13
C GLN A 120 5.06 10.81 -14.12
N GLN A 121 6.07 9.95 -14.19
CA GLN A 121 6.02 8.81 -15.11
C GLN A 121 4.96 7.78 -14.68
N LEU A 122 4.85 7.47 -13.39
CA LEU A 122 3.80 6.56 -12.89
C LEU A 122 2.40 7.14 -13.10
N ALA A 123 2.22 8.45 -12.92
CA ALA A 123 0.98 9.15 -13.22
C ALA A 123 0.63 9.08 -14.72
N ALA A 124 1.61 9.30 -15.60
CA ALA A 124 1.42 9.19 -17.05
C ALA A 124 1.04 7.75 -17.47
N ASN A 125 1.71 6.74 -16.89
CA ASN A 125 1.38 5.34 -17.15
C ASN A 125 -0.07 5.01 -16.72
N THR A 126 -0.47 5.47 -15.53
CA THR A 126 -1.85 5.30 -15.03
C THR A 126 -2.85 6.03 -15.91
N HIS A 127 -2.51 7.24 -16.39
CA HIS A 127 -3.37 7.99 -17.30
C HIS A 127 -3.55 7.25 -18.62
N ALA A 128 -2.49 6.71 -19.21
CA ALA A 128 -2.56 5.91 -20.42
C ALA A 128 -3.47 4.68 -20.27
N LEU A 129 -3.39 3.97 -19.14
CA LEU A 129 -4.31 2.89 -18.81
C LEU A 129 -5.76 3.37 -18.80
N LEU A 130 -6.06 4.45 -18.09
CA LEU A 130 -7.43 4.97 -17.98
C LEU A 130 -7.98 5.43 -19.34
N GLN A 131 -7.15 6.09 -20.15
CA GLN A 131 -7.52 6.46 -21.52
C GLN A 131 -7.84 5.23 -22.38
N SER A 132 -7.04 4.15 -22.29
CA SER A 132 -7.31 2.91 -23.03
C SER A 132 -8.63 2.23 -22.65
N LEU A 133 -9.12 2.52 -21.43
CA LEU A 133 -10.40 2.02 -20.90
C LEU A 133 -11.58 2.98 -21.16
N GLY A 134 -11.35 4.10 -21.88
CA GLY A 134 -12.34 5.13 -22.13
C GLY A 134 -12.74 5.93 -20.87
N ILE A 135 -11.87 5.96 -19.84
CA ILE A 135 -12.13 6.66 -18.57
C ILE A 135 -11.46 8.02 -18.63
N HIS A 136 -12.26 9.06 -18.83
CA HIS A 136 -11.77 10.45 -18.91
C HIS A 136 -11.86 11.19 -17.58
N HIS A 137 -12.77 10.77 -16.69
CA HIS A 137 -12.98 11.36 -15.38
C HIS A 137 -13.14 10.27 -14.34
N ALA A 138 -12.48 10.42 -13.18
CA ALA A 138 -12.56 9.46 -12.11
C ALA A 138 -12.41 10.12 -10.73
N MET A 139 -12.87 9.42 -9.69
CA MET A 139 -12.51 9.68 -8.31
C MET A 139 -11.24 8.90 -8.00
N VAL A 140 -10.19 9.59 -7.56
CA VAL A 140 -8.88 8.99 -7.33
C VAL A 140 -8.63 8.83 -5.84
N VAL A 141 -8.31 7.60 -5.43
CA VAL A 141 -8.03 7.24 -4.03
C VAL A 141 -6.61 6.69 -3.96
N GLY A 142 -5.75 7.32 -3.17
CA GLY A 142 -4.36 6.89 -3.01
C GLY A 142 -3.97 6.66 -1.56
N HIS A 143 -3.36 5.51 -1.27
CA HIS A 143 -2.86 5.15 0.05
C HIS A 143 -1.33 5.27 0.11
N SER A 144 -0.79 5.88 1.16
CA SER A 144 0.67 5.91 1.38
C SER A 144 1.43 6.54 0.20
N THR A 145 2.35 5.81 -0.42
CA THR A 145 3.04 6.19 -1.68
C THR A 145 2.03 6.43 -2.82
N GLY A 146 0.95 5.64 -2.85
CA GLY A 146 -0.17 5.88 -3.78
C GLY A 146 -0.86 7.23 -3.55
N GLY A 147 -0.78 7.78 -2.34
CA GLY A 147 -1.23 9.14 -2.04
C GLY A 147 -0.34 10.22 -2.67
N MET A 148 1.00 10.03 -2.65
CA MET A 148 1.91 10.91 -3.41
C MET A 148 1.65 10.83 -4.92
N LEU A 149 1.45 9.61 -5.43
CA LEU A 149 1.13 9.38 -6.84
C LEU A 149 -0.21 10.00 -7.22
N ALA A 150 -1.25 9.82 -6.40
CA ALA A 150 -2.57 10.40 -6.62
C ALA A 150 -2.52 11.94 -6.62
N THR A 151 -1.73 12.54 -5.73
CA THR A 151 -1.46 13.98 -5.71
C THR A 151 -0.79 14.42 -7.02
N ARG A 152 0.27 13.73 -7.45
CA ARG A 152 0.94 14.02 -8.72
C ARG A 152 0.01 13.86 -9.92
N TYR A 153 -0.79 12.79 -9.93
CA TYR A 153 -1.78 12.56 -10.97
C TYR A 153 -2.80 13.71 -11.06
N ALA A 154 -3.32 14.15 -9.92
CA ALA A 154 -4.29 15.24 -9.86
C ALA A 154 -3.71 16.60 -10.29
N LEU A 155 -2.42 16.85 -10.02
CA LEU A 155 -1.71 18.05 -10.49
C LEU A 155 -1.42 18.04 -11.99
N MET A 156 -1.13 16.87 -12.59
CA MET A 156 -0.87 16.73 -14.01
C MET A 156 -2.14 16.68 -14.87
N TYR A 157 -3.21 16.10 -14.32
CA TYR A 157 -4.46 15.85 -15.04
C TYR A 157 -5.66 16.34 -14.20
N PRO A 158 -5.74 17.64 -13.88
CA PRO A 158 -6.79 18.16 -12.98
C PRO A 158 -8.20 17.89 -13.49
N ASP A 159 -8.42 17.99 -14.81
CA ASP A 159 -9.73 17.74 -15.44
C ASP A 159 -10.15 16.27 -15.37
N ALA A 160 -9.20 15.34 -15.24
CA ALA A 160 -9.50 13.91 -15.12
C ALA A 160 -9.89 13.49 -13.68
N VAL A 161 -9.75 14.37 -12.68
CA VAL A 161 -9.97 14.05 -11.27
C VAL A 161 -11.19 14.81 -10.73
N GLN A 162 -12.29 14.11 -10.55
CA GLN A 162 -13.51 14.67 -9.96
C GLN A 162 -13.38 14.89 -8.45
N LYS A 163 -12.73 13.96 -7.76
CA LYS A 163 -12.41 14.01 -6.33
C LYS A 163 -11.10 13.28 -6.07
N LEU A 164 -10.34 13.78 -5.10
CA LEU A 164 -9.10 13.18 -4.63
C LEU A 164 -9.27 12.76 -3.16
N VAL A 165 -8.96 11.49 -2.86
CA VAL A 165 -8.95 10.97 -1.48
C VAL A 165 -7.56 10.44 -1.17
N LEU A 166 -6.94 10.98 -0.15
CA LEU A 166 -5.59 10.65 0.28
C LEU A 166 -5.67 9.92 1.63
N VAL A 167 -5.38 8.61 1.61
CA VAL A 167 -5.48 7.73 2.79
C VAL A 167 -4.08 7.56 3.38
N ASN A 168 -3.86 8.09 4.57
CA ASN A 168 -2.53 8.12 5.20
C ASN A 168 -1.40 8.33 4.18
N PRO A 169 -1.50 9.40 3.34
CA PRO A 169 -0.48 9.62 2.31
C PRO A 169 0.86 9.88 2.98
N ILE A 170 1.94 9.31 2.47
CA ILE A 170 3.28 9.77 2.83
C ILE A 170 3.60 11.04 2.03
N GLY A 171 4.71 11.73 2.38
CA GLY A 171 5.06 12.99 1.71
C GLY A 171 4.25 14.20 2.17
N LEU A 172 3.63 14.16 3.35
CA LEU A 172 3.06 15.32 4.04
C LEU A 172 4.15 16.21 4.64
N GLU A 173 5.37 15.70 4.72
CA GLU A 173 6.59 16.38 5.16
C GLU A 173 7.74 16.08 4.20
N ASP A 174 8.74 16.98 4.10
CA ASP A 174 9.96 16.73 3.33
C ASP A 174 11.06 16.26 4.28
N TRP A 175 11.33 14.98 4.25
CA TRP A 175 12.33 14.34 5.12
C TRP A 175 13.74 14.88 4.92
N LYS A 176 14.11 15.24 3.66
CA LYS A 176 15.41 15.87 3.34
C LYS A 176 15.54 17.22 4.03
N ALA A 177 14.52 18.07 3.90
CA ALA A 177 14.49 19.40 4.50
C ALA A 177 14.50 19.32 6.04
N LEU A 178 13.97 18.24 6.63
CA LEU A 178 13.99 17.99 8.07
C LEU A 178 15.31 17.39 8.57
N GLY A 179 16.23 17.02 7.66
CA GLY A 179 17.57 16.54 7.99
C GLY A 179 17.73 15.02 8.04
N VAL A 180 16.80 14.27 7.42
CA VAL A 180 16.99 12.83 7.21
C VAL A 180 18.12 12.59 6.22
N PRO A 181 19.14 11.79 6.53
CA PRO A 181 20.25 11.50 5.62
C PRO A 181 19.76 10.77 4.36
N TYR A 182 20.37 11.12 3.24
CA TYR A 182 20.12 10.45 1.97
C TYR A 182 20.73 9.05 1.95
N ARG A 183 19.95 8.06 1.47
CA ARG A 183 20.43 6.74 1.08
C ARG A 183 20.47 6.65 -0.44
N THR A 184 21.58 6.16 -0.97
CA THR A 184 21.72 5.86 -2.40
C THR A 184 20.85 4.67 -2.80
N PRO A 185 20.50 4.50 -4.09
CA PRO A 185 19.83 3.30 -4.57
C PRO A 185 20.54 2.00 -4.18
N ASP A 186 21.88 1.98 -4.18
CA ASP A 186 22.64 0.79 -3.77
C ASP A 186 22.44 0.45 -2.29
N GLN A 187 22.43 1.46 -1.41
CA GLN A 187 22.17 1.27 0.02
C GLN A 187 20.72 0.82 0.29
N TRP A 188 19.75 1.31 -0.50
CA TRP A 188 18.39 0.81 -0.46
C TRP A 188 18.31 -0.64 -0.94
N TYR A 189 19.01 -0.97 -2.03
CA TYR A 189 19.07 -2.32 -2.58
C TYR A 189 19.63 -3.33 -1.59
N GLU A 190 20.76 -3.02 -0.94
CA GLU A 190 21.32 -3.86 0.12
C GLU A 190 20.36 -4.12 1.28
N ARG A 191 19.53 -3.12 1.61
CA ARG A 191 18.49 -3.25 2.62
C ARG A 191 17.35 -4.14 2.14
N GLU A 192 16.86 -3.92 0.93
CA GLU A 192 15.74 -4.66 0.35
C GLU A 192 16.10 -6.14 0.14
N LEU A 193 17.35 -6.46 -0.19
CA LEU A 193 17.85 -7.85 -0.24
C LEU A 193 17.77 -8.60 1.10
N LYS A 194 17.69 -7.90 2.21
CA LYS A 194 17.57 -8.49 3.57
C LYS A 194 16.12 -8.61 4.04
N THR A 195 15.16 -8.24 3.20
CA THR A 195 13.73 -8.29 3.55
C THR A 195 13.28 -9.72 3.79
N SER A 196 12.63 -9.96 4.91
CA SER A 196 12.12 -11.27 5.34
C SER A 196 10.69 -11.14 5.88
N ALA A 197 9.95 -12.25 5.97
CA ALA A 197 8.62 -12.28 6.57
C ALA A 197 8.61 -11.68 7.99
N ALA A 198 9.63 -12.00 8.79
CA ALA A 198 9.76 -11.48 10.15
C ALA A 198 9.96 -9.95 10.16
N SER A 199 10.82 -9.41 9.26
CA SER A 199 11.07 -7.97 9.18
C SER A 199 9.84 -7.21 8.67
N ILE A 200 9.12 -7.75 7.68
CA ILE A 200 7.86 -7.20 7.17
C ILE A 200 6.82 -7.15 8.29
N ARG A 201 6.57 -8.30 8.95
CA ARG A 201 5.61 -8.41 10.05
C ARG A 201 5.92 -7.42 11.19
N ASN A 202 7.18 -7.35 11.60
CA ASN A 202 7.59 -6.44 12.67
C ASN A 202 7.38 -4.96 12.28
N TYR A 203 7.70 -4.60 11.05
CA TYR A 203 7.47 -3.25 10.53
C TYR A 203 5.98 -2.90 10.49
N GLU A 204 5.16 -3.78 9.92
CA GLU A 204 3.71 -3.56 9.81
C GLU A 204 3.04 -3.53 11.19
N LEU A 205 3.40 -4.45 12.10
CA LEU A 205 2.87 -4.48 13.46
C LEU A 205 3.07 -3.13 14.15
N ASN A 206 4.29 -2.58 14.09
CA ASN A 206 4.64 -1.38 14.84
C ASN A 206 4.21 -0.08 14.14
N THR A 207 4.22 -0.05 12.80
CA THR A 207 3.99 1.17 12.02
C THR A 207 2.56 1.23 11.46
N TYR A 208 2.05 0.09 10.93
CA TYR A 208 0.76 0.08 10.25
C TYR A 208 -0.40 -0.20 11.21
N TYR A 209 -0.18 -1.09 12.20
CA TYR A 209 -1.24 -1.60 13.06
C TYR A 209 -1.08 -1.23 14.55
N VAL A 210 -0.16 -0.34 14.85
CA VAL A 210 0.05 0.25 16.20
C VAL A 210 0.13 -0.82 17.30
N GLY A 211 0.92 -1.88 17.05
CA GLY A 211 1.09 -3.00 17.97
C GLY A 211 -0.09 -3.98 18.02
N ARG A 212 -1.13 -3.80 17.21
CA ARG A 212 -2.35 -4.64 17.20
C ARG A 212 -2.39 -5.54 15.97
N TRP A 213 -2.01 -6.80 16.13
CA TRP A 213 -2.03 -7.76 15.04
C TRP A 213 -3.38 -8.51 14.94
N LYS A 214 -3.86 -8.69 13.71
CA LYS A 214 -5.00 -9.57 13.40
C LYS A 214 -4.56 -10.65 12.41
N PRO A 215 -5.06 -11.90 12.51
CA PRO A 215 -4.70 -12.98 11.56
C PRO A 215 -4.95 -12.63 10.10
N ALA A 216 -5.93 -11.76 9.81
CA ALA A 216 -6.23 -11.29 8.46
C ALA A 216 -5.06 -10.53 7.79
N TYR A 217 -4.08 -10.04 8.56
CA TYR A 217 -2.91 -9.33 8.04
C TYR A 217 -1.80 -10.28 7.58
N ASP A 218 -1.78 -11.53 8.06
CA ASP A 218 -0.76 -12.52 7.70
C ASP A 218 -0.67 -12.71 6.18
N ARG A 219 -1.80 -12.71 5.48
CA ARG A 219 -1.88 -12.79 4.02
C ARG A 219 -1.00 -11.74 3.30
N TRP A 220 -0.92 -10.54 3.84
CA TRP A 220 -0.17 -9.45 3.21
C TRP A 220 1.32 -9.55 3.49
N VAL A 221 1.67 -10.03 4.67
CA VAL A 221 3.06 -10.41 4.99
C VAL A 221 3.51 -11.54 4.07
N ASP A 222 2.71 -12.60 3.91
CA ASP A 222 3.00 -13.74 3.04
C ASP A 222 3.14 -13.31 1.56
N MET A 223 2.29 -12.39 1.11
CA MET A 223 2.38 -11.83 -0.25
C MET A 223 3.73 -11.15 -0.50
N LEU A 224 4.13 -10.24 0.38
CA LEU A 224 5.39 -9.52 0.25
C LEU A 224 6.59 -10.45 0.45
N ALA A 225 6.56 -11.30 1.46
CA ALA A 225 7.64 -12.23 1.75
C ALA A 225 7.84 -13.22 0.59
N GLY A 226 6.75 -13.77 0.06
CA GLY A 226 6.78 -14.69 -1.07
C GLY A 226 7.35 -14.06 -2.33
N LEU A 227 7.01 -12.80 -2.61
CA LEU A 227 7.59 -12.04 -3.71
C LEU A 227 9.09 -11.78 -3.50
N ASN A 228 9.49 -11.39 -2.29
CA ASN A 228 10.89 -11.08 -1.97
C ASN A 228 11.78 -12.32 -1.82
N GLN A 229 11.23 -13.51 -1.59
CA GLN A 229 11.97 -14.77 -1.50
C GLN A 229 11.90 -15.60 -2.78
N GLY A 230 11.17 -15.12 -3.77
CA GLY A 230 10.97 -15.79 -5.05
C GLY A 230 12.17 -15.68 -6.01
N PRO A 231 12.06 -16.31 -7.18
CA PRO A 231 13.13 -16.33 -8.19
C PRO A 231 13.46 -14.94 -8.74
N GLY A 232 12.56 -13.97 -8.55
CA GLY A 232 12.75 -12.56 -8.93
C GLY A 232 13.37 -11.68 -7.84
N HIS A 233 13.79 -12.22 -6.71
CA HIS A 233 14.26 -11.51 -5.52
C HIS A 233 15.13 -10.27 -5.80
N GLN A 234 16.22 -10.46 -6.56
CA GLN A 234 17.14 -9.36 -6.88
C GLN A 234 16.45 -8.25 -7.70
N ARG A 235 15.63 -8.63 -8.68
CA ARG A 235 14.89 -7.66 -9.51
C ARG A 235 13.84 -6.90 -8.72
N VAL A 236 13.12 -7.60 -7.84
CA VAL A 236 12.14 -6.99 -6.92
C VAL A 236 12.85 -6.01 -5.98
N ALA A 237 13.95 -6.42 -5.35
CA ALA A 237 14.73 -5.59 -4.45
C ALA A 237 15.29 -4.35 -5.16
N TRP A 238 15.80 -4.49 -6.40
CA TRP A 238 16.32 -3.37 -7.18
C TRP A 238 15.23 -2.34 -7.51
N ASN A 239 14.08 -2.79 -8.04
CA ASN A 239 12.97 -1.88 -8.32
C ASN A 239 12.44 -1.22 -7.05
N SER A 240 12.36 -1.96 -5.94
CA SER A 240 11.99 -1.42 -4.63
C SER A 240 12.95 -0.32 -4.17
N ALA A 241 14.27 -0.50 -4.39
CA ALA A 241 15.29 0.48 -4.06
C ALA A 241 15.14 1.78 -4.86
N LEU A 242 14.93 1.67 -6.19
CA LEU A 242 14.70 2.82 -7.06
C LEU A 242 13.40 3.58 -6.69
N ILE A 243 12.37 2.85 -6.25
CA ILE A 243 11.11 3.42 -5.78
C ILE A 243 11.32 4.17 -4.45
N TYR A 244 12.14 3.66 -3.53
CA TYR A 244 12.50 4.42 -2.32
C TYR A 244 13.25 5.72 -2.64
N ASP A 245 14.17 5.68 -3.60
CA ASP A 245 14.87 6.88 -4.06
C ASP A 245 13.89 7.89 -4.65
N MET A 246 12.96 7.46 -5.51
CA MET A 246 11.87 8.29 -6.03
C MET A 246 11.06 8.93 -4.90
N ILE A 247 10.61 8.14 -3.93
CA ILE A 247 9.80 8.63 -2.79
C ILE A 247 10.56 9.69 -2.01
N PHE A 248 11.83 9.46 -1.72
CA PHE A 248 12.65 10.35 -0.91
C PHE A 248 13.03 11.64 -1.66
N THR A 249 13.31 11.56 -2.96
CA THR A 249 13.84 12.68 -3.75
C THR A 249 12.77 13.56 -4.38
N GLN A 250 11.50 13.10 -4.47
CA GLN A 250 10.41 13.78 -5.17
C GLN A 250 9.24 14.15 -4.23
N PRO A 251 9.44 15.09 -3.29
CA PRO A 251 8.40 15.50 -2.37
C PRO A 251 7.24 16.17 -3.09
N VAL A 252 5.99 15.89 -2.66
CA VAL A 252 4.77 16.54 -3.15
C VAL A 252 4.27 17.63 -2.20
N VAL A 253 4.87 17.73 -1.01
CA VAL A 253 4.41 18.59 0.09
C VAL A 253 4.30 20.07 -0.30
N TYR A 254 5.07 20.54 -1.25
CA TYR A 254 5.11 21.95 -1.67
C TYR A 254 3.98 22.34 -2.64
N GLU A 255 3.25 21.37 -3.20
CA GLU A 255 2.31 21.58 -4.30
C GLU A 255 0.84 21.39 -3.92
N PHE A 256 0.52 21.07 -2.67
CA PHE A 256 -0.87 20.87 -2.22
C PHE A 256 -1.79 22.08 -2.47
N SER A 257 -1.23 23.31 -2.44
CA SER A 257 -1.98 24.52 -2.74
C SER A 257 -2.43 24.67 -4.20
N ALA A 258 -1.86 23.88 -5.10
CA ALA A 258 -2.21 23.87 -6.53
C ALA A 258 -3.31 22.85 -6.88
N LEU A 259 -3.77 22.04 -5.92
CA LEU A 259 -4.89 21.10 -6.13
C LEU A 259 -6.20 21.84 -6.36
N GLN A 260 -6.88 21.53 -7.46
CA GLN A 260 -8.08 22.25 -7.90
C GLN A 260 -9.40 21.55 -7.53
N MET A 261 -9.36 20.23 -7.36
CA MET A 261 -10.52 19.38 -7.06
C MET A 261 -10.80 19.29 -5.55
N PRO A 262 -12.04 18.93 -5.14
CA PRO A 262 -12.30 18.54 -3.76
C PRO A 262 -11.36 17.42 -3.34
N THR A 263 -10.64 17.64 -2.24
CA THR A 263 -9.60 16.72 -1.75
C THR A 263 -9.84 16.41 -0.28
N THR A 264 -10.01 15.13 0.06
CA THR A 264 -10.17 14.69 1.44
C THR A 264 -8.97 13.86 1.88
N LEU A 265 -8.39 14.25 3.02
CA LEU A 265 -7.41 13.42 3.74
C LEU A 265 -8.15 12.49 4.69
N ILE A 266 -7.85 11.19 4.65
CA ILE A 266 -8.24 10.21 5.68
C ILE A 266 -6.96 9.86 6.44
N ILE A 267 -6.93 10.13 7.75
CA ILE A 267 -5.72 10.02 8.57
C ILE A 267 -5.97 9.12 9.79
N GLY A 268 -5.28 8.00 9.88
CA GLY A 268 -5.07 7.27 11.12
C GLY A 268 -4.08 8.06 12.00
N THR A 269 -4.54 8.58 13.12
CA THR A 269 -3.77 9.58 13.88
C THR A 269 -2.59 9.01 14.65
N ALA A 270 -2.50 7.67 14.78
CA ALA A 270 -1.37 7.00 15.41
C ALA A 270 -0.30 6.52 14.40
N ASP A 271 -0.45 6.88 13.12
CA ASP A 271 0.56 6.62 12.10
C ASP A 271 1.85 7.39 12.40
N THR A 272 2.99 6.70 12.24
CA THR A 272 4.34 7.26 12.45
C THR A 272 5.25 7.05 11.24
N THR A 273 4.68 6.77 10.08
CA THR A 273 5.45 6.45 8.88
C THR A 273 6.30 7.63 8.42
N ALA A 274 7.61 7.44 8.41
CA ALA A 274 8.56 8.42 7.88
C ALA A 274 9.74 7.70 7.20
N ILE A 275 9.98 8.01 5.93
CA ILE A 275 11.03 7.36 5.14
C ILE A 275 12.42 7.79 5.62
N GLY A 276 13.29 6.81 5.89
CA GLY A 276 14.64 7.06 6.38
C GLY A 276 14.73 7.38 7.89
N SER A 277 13.62 7.29 8.63
CA SER A 277 13.61 7.53 10.08
C SER A 277 14.54 6.58 10.86
N ASP A 278 14.84 5.40 10.29
CA ASP A 278 15.72 4.38 10.87
C ASP A 278 17.21 4.80 10.91
N ILE A 279 17.63 5.73 10.03
CA ILE A 279 18.99 6.30 10.00
C ILE A 279 19.03 7.77 10.42
N ALA A 280 17.90 8.36 10.70
CA ALA A 280 17.85 9.75 11.11
C ALA A 280 18.47 9.95 12.51
N PRO A 281 19.23 11.05 12.74
CA PRO A 281 19.65 11.43 14.09
C PRO A 281 18.45 11.53 15.03
N ALA A 282 18.62 11.21 16.31
CA ALA A 282 17.53 11.17 17.29
C ALA A 282 16.70 12.48 17.33
N ALA A 283 17.36 13.63 17.25
CA ALA A 283 16.69 14.93 17.23
C ALA A 283 15.87 15.19 15.93
N VAL A 284 16.24 14.57 14.82
CA VAL A 284 15.48 14.60 13.59
C VAL A 284 14.31 13.64 13.66
N LYS A 285 14.59 12.39 14.07
CA LYS A 285 13.56 11.34 14.21
C LYS A 285 12.39 11.78 15.10
N ALA A 286 12.67 12.52 16.17
CA ALA A 286 11.66 13.05 17.09
C ALA A 286 10.69 14.06 16.46
N LYS A 287 10.98 14.55 15.24
CA LYS A 287 10.15 15.52 14.51
C LYS A 287 9.34 14.88 13.37
N LEU A 288 9.58 13.59 13.07
CA LEU A 288 9.02 12.92 11.91
C LEU A 288 7.74 12.15 12.24
N GLY A 289 6.85 12.04 11.25
CA GLY A 289 5.72 11.11 11.29
C GLY A 289 4.62 11.45 12.31
N HIS A 290 4.40 12.71 12.63
CA HIS A 290 3.32 13.15 13.53
C HIS A 290 2.01 13.34 12.76
N TYR A 291 1.38 12.24 12.34
CA TYR A 291 0.19 12.29 11.48
C TYR A 291 -1.02 12.96 12.12
N ASP A 292 -1.14 12.95 13.45
CA ASP A 292 -2.12 13.72 14.22
C ASP A 292 -2.03 15.24 13.99
N GLN A 293 -0.86 15.73 13.59
CA GLN A 293 -0.58 17.12 13.26
C GLN A 293 -0.45 17.35 11.74
N LEU A 294 0.23 16.43 11.03
CA LEU A 294 0.50 16.54 9.60
C LEU A 294 -0.79 16.63 8.77
N GLY A 295 -1.80 15.82 9.09
CA GLY A 295 -3.10 15.89 8.42
C GLY A 295 -3.76 17.27 8.55
N LYS A 296 -3.79 17.83 9.76
CA LYS A 296 -4.36 19.16 10.05
C LYS A 296 -3.58 20.29 9.39
N ALA A 297 -2.25 20.17 9.33
CA ALA A 297 -1.39 21.16 8.69
C ALA A 297 -1.55 21.12 7.16
N THR A 298 -1.64 19.93 6.59
CA THR A 298 -1.75 19.74 5.14
C THR A 298 -3.10 20.19 4.61
N VAL A 299 -4.22 19.83 5.26
CA VAL A 299 -5.55 20.21 4.79
C VAL A 299 -5.74 21.71 4.68
N LYS A 300 -5.11 22.50 5.56
CA LYS A 300 -5.16 23.98 5.53
C LYS A 300 -4.49 24.58 4.29
N ARG A 301 -3.63 23.81 3.60
CA ARG A 301 -2.93 24.23 2.39
C ARG A 301 -3.68 23.86 1.11
N ILE A 302 -4.69 23.03 1.20
CA ILE A 302 -5.50 22.55 0.07
C ILE A 302 -6.73 23.44 -0.07
N PRO A 303 -6.95 24.13 -1.21
CA PRO A 303 -8.04 25.10 -1.37
C PRO A 303 -9.43 24.53 -1.11
N LYS A 304 -9.68 23.26 -1.48
CA LYS A 304 -10.92 22.53 -1.24
C LYS A 304 -10.66 21.28 -0.39
N GLY A 305 -9.88 21.47 0.68
CA GLY A 305 -9.43 20.41 1.57
C GLY A 305 -10.47 20.05 2.64
N ASP A 306 -10.62 18.75 2.91
CA ASP A 306 -11.39 18.18 4.02
C ASP A 306 -10.54 17.14 4.75
N LEU A 307 -10.81 16.90 6.04
CA LEU A 307 -10.07 15.98 6.88
C LEU A 307 -11.02 15.03 7.63
N VAL A 308 -10.75 13.75 7.52
CA VAL A 308 -11.41 12.70 8.30
C VAL A 308 -10.34 11.98 9.14
N GLU A 309 -10.43 12.09 10.45
CA GLU A 309 -9.49 11.45 11.37
C GLU A 309 -10.04 10.12 11.91
N PHE A 310 -9.19 9.11 11.88
CA PHE A 310 -9.40 7.81 12.49
C PHE A 310 -8.52 7.75 13.75
N ALA A 311 -9.08 8.20 14.86
CA ALA A 311 -8.36 8.28 16.12
C ALA A 311 -7.79 6.92 16.55
N GLY A 312 -6.49 6.89 16.83
CA GLY A 312 -5.78 5.70 17.31
C GLY A 312 -5.54 4.62 16.27
N LEU A 313 -5.90 4.82 14.99
CA LEU A 313 -5.49 3.91 13.91
C LEU A 313 -4.13 4.31 13.36
N GLY A 314 -3.44 3.31 12.80
CA GLY A 314 -2.13 3.46 12.20
C GLY A 314 -2.16 3.84 10.72
N HIS A 315 -1.19 3.32 9.98
CA HIS A 315 -0.95 3.65 8.58
C HIS A 315 -1.98 3.08 7.60
N ALA A 316 -2.71 2.04 7.99
CA ALA A 316 -3.61 1.31 7.10
C ALA A 316 -5.06 1.26 7.63
N PRO A 317 -5.75 2.41 7.83
CA PRO A 317 -7.10 2.43 8.40
C PRO A 317 -8.11 1.63 7.57
N GLN A 318 -7.92 1.51 6.25
CA GLN A 318 -8.72 0.67 5.37
C GLN A 318 -8.62 -0.83 5.67
N MET A 319 -7.55 -1.27 6.33
CA MET A 319 -7.33 -2.65 6.73
C MET A 319 -7.62 -2.86 8.21
N GLU A 320 -7.36 -1.86 9.05
CA GLU A 320 -7.61 -1.95 10.49
C GLU A 320 -9.10 -1.96 10.82
N GLU A 321 -9.87 -1.06 10.20
CA GLU A 321 -11.32 -0.90 10.39
C GLU A 321 -12.05 -0.78 9.02
N PRO A 322 -12.08 -1.83 8.20
CA PRO A 322 -12.57 -1.76 6.81
C PRO A 322 -14.02 -1.28 6.70
N GLU A 323 -14.89 -1.69 7.59
CA GLU A 323 -16.30 -1.26 7.55
C GLU A 323 -16.46 0.24 7.84
N ARG A 324 -15.75 0.76 8.85
CA ARG A 324 -15.76 2.19 9.18
C ARG A 324 -15.13 3.02 8.05
N PHE A 325 -14.00 2.54 7.53
CA PHE A 325 -13.33 3.16 6.39
C PHE A 325 -14.24 3.23 5.17
N ASN A 326 -14.86 2.13 4.77
CA ASN A 326 -15.75 2.05 3.61
C ASN A 326 -16.97 2.97 3.74
N ARG A 327 -17.56 3.07 4.94
CA ARG A 327 -18.65 4.04 5.18
C ARG A 327 -18.17 5.48 4.98
N ALA A 328 -17.02 5.85 5.53
CA ALA A 328 -16.45 7.18 5.37
C ALA A 328 -16.10 7.48 3.91
N LEU A 329 -15.46 6.54 3.22
CA LEU A 329 -15.10 6.66 1.80
C LEU A 329 -16.35 6.89 0.93
N LEU A 330 -17.40 6.09 1.10
CA LEU A 330 -18.65 6.26 0.37
C LEU A 330 -19.31 7.62 0.65
N GLN A 331 -19.31 8.10 1.89
CA GLN A 331 -19.80 9.43 2.22
C GLN A 331 -19.02 10.53 1.51
N ILE A 332 -17.68 10.42 1.46
CA ILE A 332 -16.80 11.37 0.76
C ILE A 332 -17.10 11.37 -0.74
N LEU A 333 -17.17 10.19 -1.35
CA LEU A 333 -17.36 10.07 -2.80
C LEU A 333 -18.77 10.47 -3.27
N ASN A 334 -19.77 10.46 -2.39
CA ASN A 334 -21.16 10.83 -2.72
C ASN A 334 -21.51 12.30 -2.43
N ARG A 335 -20.69 13.03 -1.68
CA ARG A 335 -20.82 14.51 -1.52
C ARG A 335 -20.48 15.21 -2.83
#